data_8a5544d15ccc1d4246d2d9451e48c282
#
_entry.id   8a5544d15ccc1d4246d2d9451e48c282
#
_cell.length_a   1.000
_cell.length_b   1.000
_cell.length_c   1.000
_cell.angle_alpha   90.00
_cell.angle_beta   90.00
_cell.angle_gamma   90.00
#
_symmetry.space_group_name_H-M   'P 1'
#
loop_
_entity.id
_entity.type
_entity.pdbx_description
1 polymer ?
#
loop_
_entity_poly.entity_id
_entity_poly.type
_entity_poly.pdbx_seq_one_letter_code
_entity_poly.pdbx_strand_id
1 'polypeptide(L)'
;MKLDSARRNRISLPLPTLFLLAASLLVLLGCTPGSFSQTSDGWSPAAGLDGSVYVGSKQGNVRALVDNGFDGFETSWTFPANQDGGSDDRDSLFGVYGSPVVGDDLVYVSAIDGVLYAIDRETGTIGSTGWKQPRGEVEDDRPPLVGEPALDPASNVVVVGSEDGKLYAFDAKTGEPREGFPFTAEDTIWSTPVIQDGVIYFGSHDKHIYAVSLADGTLKWKFLTGGVVAGRPLIFRDMVIAGSFDKKLYAINIKDGSKSWEFLGENWFWAGAVSNGRTIFAPSMDGNVYALDRGGNLAWKHDLESPIVSRPVLIPAGLVVAGKDAKITLLDTSLAEVGLQRVRSVRPLADDPEILAPLSAVDESILVGAQDNTVRRIEIRASQAPMWCFDTDSENGRCN
;
A
#
# COMPACT_ATOMS: atom_id res chain seq x y z
N MET A 1 28.67 -78.04 32.45
CA MET A 1 29.26 -78.00 31.11
C MET A 1 28.18 -78.26 30.11
N LYS A 2 27.58 -77.21 29.57
CA LYS A 2 26.81 -77.06 28.32
C LYS A 2 26.30 -75.63 28.27
N LEU A 3 26.75 -74.91 27.26
CA LEU A 3 26.32 -73.55 26.88
C LEU A 3 24.90 -73.62 26.29
N ASP A 4 24.02 -72.72 26.69
CA ASP A 4 22.71 -72.55 26.08
C ASP A 4 22.60 -71.11 25.48
N SER A 5 22.19 -71.11 24.26
CA SER A 5 22.16 -69.98 23.35
C SER A 5 20.99 -69.05 23.60
N ALA A 6 21.26 -67.76 23.83
CA ALA A 6 20.23 -66.74 23.93
C ALA A 6 19.68 -66.38 22.55
N ARG A 7 18.37 -66.60 22.32
CA ARG A 7 17.60 -66.10 21.16
C ARG A 7 17.44 -64.59 21.25
N ARG A 8 17.90 -63.87 20.23
CA ARG A 8 17.56 -62.46 19.98
C ARG A 8 16.14 -62.41 19.36
N ASN A 9 15.18 -61.90 20.10
CA ASN A 9 13.91 -61.47 19.52
C ASN A 9 14.08 -60.14 18.78
N ARG A 10 13.92 -60.16 17.48
CA ARG A 10 13.75 -58.94 16.65
C ARG A 10 12.30 -58.54 16.73
N ILE A 11 12.03 -57.39 17.33
CA ILE A 11 10.72 -56.73 17.25
C ILE A 11 10.73 -55.93 15.93
N SER A 12 9.95 -56.37 14.96
CA SER A 12 9.65 -55.63 13.73
C SER A 12 8.52 -54.66 14.03
N LEU A 13 8.80 -53.34 13.98
CA LEU A 13 7.79 -52.30 13.99
C LEU A 13 7.23 -52.13 12.56
N PRO A 14 5.91 -51.94 12.39
CA PRO A 14 5.29 -51.80 11.08
C PRO A 14 5.52 -50.41 10.50
N LEU A 15 5.75 -50.35 9.22
CA LEU A 15 6.14 -49.21 8.39
C LEU A 15 5.11 -48.06 8.17
N PRO A 16 3.90 -48.00 8.77
CA PRO A 16 3.03 -46.84 8.47
C PRO A 16 3.14 -45.64 9.41
N THR A 17 3.96 -45.69 10.48
CA THR A 17 4.07 -44.57 11.44
C THR A 17 5.13 -43.55 11.11
N LEU A 18 5.96 -43.75 10.08
CA LEU A 18 6.99 -42.79 9.67
C LEU A 18 6.50 -41.77 8.65
N PHE A 19 5.35 -41.96 8.03
CA PHE A 19 4.79 -41.00 7.05
C PHE A 19 3.91 -39.91 7.67
N LEU A 20 3.49 -40.04 8.91
CA LEU A 20 2.66 -39.04 9.60
C LEU A 20 3.48 -38.01 10.39
N LEU A 21 4.77 -38.24 10.63
CA LEU A 21 5.69 -37.28 11.28
C LEU A 21 6.40 -36.36 10.28
N ALA A 22 6.47 -36.72 8.98
CA ALA A 22 7.03 -35.86 7.94
C ALA A 22 6.01 -34.83 7.41
N ALA A 23 4.70 -35.11 7.52
CA ALA A 23 3.66 -34.19 7.08
C ALA A 23 3.36 -33.07 8.09
N SER A 24 3.68 -33.27 9.38
CA SER A 24 3.49 -32.25 10.41
C SER A 24 4.67 -31.28 10.58
N LEU A 25 5.83 -31.55 9.93
CA LEU A 25 6.98 -30.64 9.96
C LEU A 25 6.98 -29.65 8.78
N LEU A 26 6.10 -29.83 7.79
CA LEU A 26 5.98 -28.97 6.61
C LEU A 26 4.93 -27.86 6.76
N VAL A 27 4.22 -27.82 7.90
CA VAL A 27 3.20 -26.79 8.20
C VAL A 27 3.73 -25.70 9.14
N LEU A 28 4.97 -25.81 9.64
CA LEU A 28 5.62 -24.81 10.50
C LEU A 28 6.67 -23.94 9.77
N LEU A 29 6.75 -24.05 8.46
CA LEU A 29 7.43 -23.04 7.59
C LEU A 29 6.41 -22.01 7.09
N GLY A 30 5.46 -21.64 7.95
CA GLY A 30 4.60 -20.49 7.76
C GLY A 30 5.41 -19.24 8.04
N CYS A 31 5.65 -18.46 7.01
CA CYS A 31 6.01 -17.04 7.01
C CYS A 31 6.81 -16.58 8.24
N THR A 32 8.10 -16.84 8.24
CA THR A 32 9.01 -15.87 8.83
C THR A 32 8.71 -14.54 8.14
N PRO A 33 8.61 -13.41 8.84
CA PRO A 33 8.72 -12.11 8.19
C PRO A 33 10.10 -12.12 7.54
N GLY A 34 10.16 -12.54 6.29
CA GLY A 34 11.33 -12.38 5.47
C GLY A 34 11.52 -10.87 5.38
N SER A 35 12.63 -10.36 5.89
CA SER A 35 13.17 -9.11 5.40
C SER A 35 12.84 -9.07 3.90
N PHE A 36 12.28 -7.97 3.41
CA PHE A 36 12.18 -7.71 1.98
C PHE A 36 13.62 -7.68 1.44
N SER A 37 14.19 -8.87 1.24
CA SER A 37 15.48 -9.01 0.61
C SER A 37 15.25 -8.62 -0.84
N GLN A 38 15.86 -7.55 -1.28
CA GLN A 38 16.23 -7.15 -2.66
C GLN A 38 15.69 -8.08 -3.78
N THR A 39 14.41 -8.44 -3.74
CA THR A 39 13.80 -9.23 -4.79
C THR A 39 13.10 -8.29 -5.75
N SER A 40 13.19 -8.62 -7.01
CA SER A 40 12.69 -7.96 -8.21
C SER A 40 11.19 -7.61 -8.24
N ASP A 41 10.48 -7.65 -7.13
CA ASP A 41 9.02 -7.65 -7.06
C ASP A 41 8.45 -6.29 -6.60
N GLY A 42 9.08 -5.19 -7.00
CA GLY A 42 8.59 -3.85 -6.72
C GLY A 42 7.47 -3.40 -7.67
N TRP A 43 6.80 -2.33 -7.33
CA TRP A 43 5.81 -1.64 -8.16
C TRP A 43 6.13 -0.16 -8.22
N SER A 44 5.60 0.53 -9.23
CA SER A 44 5.82 1.97 -9.44
C SER A 44 4.62 2.75 -8.95
N PRO A 45 4.60 3.21 -7.67
CA PRO A 45 3.50 4.01 -7.16
C PRO A 45 3.49 5.40 -7.80
N ALA A 46 2.30 5.93 -8.07
CA ALA A 46 2.16 7.23 -8.72
C ALA A 46 1.09 8.09 -8.05
N ALA A 47 1.34 9.39 -8.01
CA ALA A 47 0.37 10.40 -7.59
C ALA A 47 0.33 11.54 -8.58
N GLY A 48 -0.85 12.13 -8.82
CA GLY A 48 -1.01 13.25 -9.76
C GLY A 48 -1.61 14.47 -9.09
N LEU A 49 -1.11 15.64 -9.47
CA LEU A 49 -1.64 16.93 -9.06
C LEU A 49 -1.28 18.00 -10.12
N ASP A 50 -2.25 18.86 -10.48
CA ASP A 50 -2.08 20.01 -11.37
C ASP A 50 -1.39 19.68 -12.72
N GLY A 51 -1.80 18.55 -13.35
CA GLY A 51 -1.24 18.11 -14.62
C GLY A 51 0.13 17.43 -14.53
N SER A 52 0.73 17.35 -13.35
CA SER A 52 1.97 16.62 -13.10
C SER A 52 1.69 15.27 -12.47
N VAL A 53 2.50 14.27 -12.77
CA VAL A 53 2.48 12.93 -12.17
C VAL A 53 3.82 12.65 -11.53
N TYR A 54 3.81 12.27 -10.26
CA TYR A 54 5.00 11.91 -9.50
C TYR A 54 5.06 10.41 -9.33
N VAL A 55 6.17 9.81 -9.74
CA VAL A 55 6.33 8.35 -9.79
C VAL A 55 7.54 7.95 -8.98
N GLY A 56 7.35 7.03 -8.03
CA GLY A 56 8.44 6.32 -7.39
C GLY A 56 8.83 5.08 -8.20
N SER A 57 10.08 4.65 -8.12
CA SER A 57 10.53 3.41 -8.75
C SER A 57 11.18 2.46 -7.75
N LYS A 58 11.22 1.18 -8.09
CA LYS A 58 11.92 0.17 -7.29
C LYS A 58 13.44 0.32 -7.35
N GLN A 59 13.99 0.99 -8.37
CA GLN A 59 15.41 1.33 -8.45
C GLN A 59 15.81 2.49 -7.54
N GLY A 60 14.85 3.07 -6.80
CA GLY A 60 15.13 4.13 -5.86
C GLY A 60 15.29 5.50 -6.51
N ASN A 61 14.45 5.82 -7.48
CA ASN A 61 14.31 7.19 -7.96
C ASN A 61 12.84 7.65 -7.92
N VAL A 62 12.68 8.96 -7.93
CA VAL A 62 11.39 9.65 -8.07
C VAL A 62 11.46 10.54 -9.29
N ARG A 63 10.43 10.51 -10.13
CA ARG A 63 10.35 11.35 -11.33
C ARG A 63 9.09 12.18 -11.30
N ALA A 64 9.21 13.43 -11.70
CA ALA A 64 8.06 14.25 -12.07
C ALA A 64 7.85 14.18 -13.57
N LEU A 65 6.65 13.85 -13.96
CA LEU A 65 6.21 13.70 -15.34
C LEU A 65 5.16 14.75 -15.63
N VAL A 66 5.24 15.37 -16.80
CA VAL A 66 4.26 16.34 -17.30
C VAL A 66 3.64 15.77 -18.58
N ASP A 67 2.32 15.85 -18.68
CA ASP A 67 1.58 15.49 -19.88
C ASP A 67 1.84 16.54 -20.98
N ASN A 68 2.47 16.13 -22.08
CA ASN A 68 2.75 17.02 -23.22
C ASN A 68 1.62 17.06 -24.25
N GLY A 69 0.51 16.36 -24.00
CA GLY A 69 -0.72 16.40 -24.78
C GLY A 69 -0.71 15.60 -26.09
N PHE A 70 0.44 15.19 -26.61
CA PHE A 70 0.55 14.49 -27.90
C PHE A 70 1.29 13.16 -27.87
N ASP A 71 2.44 13.11 -27.18
CA ASP A 71 3.34 11.94 -27.22
C ASP A 71 3.48 11.22 -25.88
N GLY A 72 2.69 11.56 -24.88
CA GLY A 72 2.74 10.95 -23.56
C GLY A 72 3.32 11.85 -22.48
N PHE A 73 3.96 11.24 -21.52
CA PHE A 73 4.62 11.95 -20.44
C PHE A 73 6.04 12.32 -20.80
N GLU A 74 6.45 13.52 -20.41
CA GLU A 74 7.83 13.99 -20.46
C GLU A 74 8.35 14.15 -19.03
N THR A 75 9.59 13.70 -18.78
CA THR A 75 10.23 13.87 -17.48
C THR A 75 10.63 15.32 -17.28
N SER A 76 10.06 15.99 -16.30
CA SER A 76 10.45 17.33 -15.86
C SER A 76 11.71 17.27 -15.03
N TRP A 77 11.77 16.37 -14.05
CA TRP A 77 12.95 16.12 -13.23
C TRP A 77 13.00 14.69 -12.70
N THR A 78 14.20 14.27 -12.27
CA THR A 78 14.44 12.99 -11.59
C THR A 78 15.20 13.26 -10.28
N PHE A 79 14.80 12.60 -9.20
CA PHE A 79 15.49 12.63 -7.90
C PHE A 79 15.89 11.21 -7.50
N PRO A 80 17.14 10.97 -7.04
CA PRO A 80 18.28 11.89 -7.12
C PRO A 80 18.62 12.27 -8.56
N ALA A 81 19.10 13.50 -8.76
CA ALA A 81 19.59 13.95 -10.07
C ALA A 81 20.93 13.26 -10.34
N ASN A 82 21.05 12.68 -11.55
CA ASN A 82 22.24 12.03 -12.09
C ASN A 82 22.65 10.68 -11.48
N GLN A 83 22.19 9.66 -12.13
CA GLN A 83 22.90 8.40 -12.18
C GLN A 83 23.80 8.35 -13.44
N ASP A 84 24.61 9.41 -13.66
CA ASP A 84 25.67 9.34 -14.65
C ASP A 84 26.78 8.44 -14.11
N GLY A 85 26.61 7.11 -14.22
CA GLY A 85 27.68 6.10 -14.23
C GLY A 85 28.82 6.18 -13.20
N GLY A 86 28.69 7.01 -12.19
CA GLY A 86 29.61 7.13 -11.07
C GLY A 86 29.29 6.09 -10.02
N SER A 87 30.23 5.25 -9.74
CA SER A 87 30.18 4.06 -8.89
C SER A 87 30.00 4.32 -7.38
N ASP A 88 29.13 5.23 -6.99
CA ASP A 88 28.76 5.37 -5.58
C ASP A 88 27.28 4.98 -5.42
N ASP A 89 27.01 3.71 -5.09
CA ASP A 89 25.69 3.10 -4.87
C ASP A 89 24.86 3.79 -3.77
N ARG A 90 25.36 4.87 -3.19
CA ARG A 90 24.78 5.59 -2.05
C ARG A 90 23.78 6.68 -2.41
N ASP A 91 23.55 6.94 -3.68
CA ASP A 91 22.62 8.01 -4.15
C ASP A 91 21.22 7.48 -4.52
N SER A 92 20.93 6.18 -4.37
CA SER A 92 19.61 5.63 -4.62
C SER A 92 18.82 5.48 -3.32
N LEU A 93 17.49 5.67 -3.37
CA LEU A 93 16.58 5.46 -2.26
C LEU A 93 16.30 3.97 -1.97
N PHE A 94 17.02 3.04 -2.60
CA PHE A 94 16.85 1.58 -2.60
C PHE A 94 15.47 1.08 -3.04
N GLY A 95 14.52 1.95 -3.28
CA GLY A 95 13.17 1.64 -3.74
C GLY A 95 12.10 2.48 -3.07
N VAL A 96 11.07 2.78 -3.84
CA VAL A 96 9.89 3.53 -3.39
C VAL A 96 8.66 2.65 -3.60
N TYR A 97 7.99 2.26 -2.52
CA TYR A 97 6.81 1.40 -2.56
C TYR A 97 5.51 2.14 -2.22
N GLY A 98 5.58 3.15 -1.36
CA GLY A 98 4.44 4.02 -1.07
C GLY A 98 4.25 5.08 -2.15
N SER A 99 3.01 5.42 -2.49
CA SER A 99 2.76 6.53 -3.42
C SER A 99 3.30 7.84 -2.86
N PRO A 100 3.94 8.66 -3.70
CA PRO A 100 4.30 10.02 -3.29
C PRO A 100 3.08 10.82 -2.83
N VAL A 101 3.26 11.66 -1.81
CA VAL A 101 2.21 12.58 -1.37
C VAL A 101 2.58 14.00 -1.77
N VAL A 102 1.69 14.65 -2.50
CA VAL A 102 1.95 15.95 -3.11
C VAL A 102 1.37 17.05 -2.22
N GLY A 103 2.24 17.94 -1.72
CA GLY A 103 1.87 19.17 -1.07
C GLY A 103 1.94 20.37 -2.03
N ASP A 104 1.82 21.59 -1.48
CA ASP A 104 1.87 22.82 -2.28
C ASP A 104 3.23 22.99 -2.98
N ASP A 105 4.31 22.93 -2.20
CA ASP A 105 5.68 23.17 -2.67
C ASP A 105 6.55 21.91 -2.68
N LEU A 106 6.17 20.86 -1.95
CA LEU A 106 6.98 19.67 -1.70
C LEU A 106 6.26 18.38 -2.08
N VAL A 107 7.01 17.40 -2.53
CA VAL A 107 6.58 16.02 -2.73
C VAL A 107 7.23 15.16 -1.65
N TYR A 108 6.43 14.45 -0.85
CA TYR A 108 6.89 13.60 0.24
C TYR A 108 6.95 12.15 -0.22
N VAL A 109 8.10 11.51 0.02
CA VAL A 109 8.37 10.15 -0.44
C VAL A 109 8.99 9.34 0.68
N SER A 110 8.34 8.25 1.05
CA SER A 110 8.89 7.22 1.94
C SER A 110 9.71 6.22 1.13
N ALA A 111 10.88 5.85 1.61
CA ALA A 111 11.78 4.97 0.87
C ALA A 111 12.30 3.79 1.72
N ILE A 112 12.77 2.75 1.03
CA ILE A 112 13.28 1.52 1.66
C ILE A 112 14.59 1.74 2.41
N ASP A 113 15.33 2.78 2.09
CA ASP A 113 16.50 3.21 2.86
C ASP A 113 16.18 3.77 4.26
N GLY A 114 14.90 3.72 4.67
CA GLY A 114 14.43 4.21 5.97
C GLY A 114 14.37 5.73 6.07
N VAL A 115 14.34 6.44 4.94
CA VAL A 115 14.33 7.91 4.88
C VAL A 115 13.02 8.41 4.31
N LEU A 116 12.47 9.44 4.94
CA LEU A 116 11.41 10.27 4.38
C LEU A 116 12.04 11.48 3.69
N TYR A 117 11.78 11.60 2.40
CA TYR A 117 12.24 12.72 1.58
C TYR A 117 11.11 13.71 1.34
N ALA A 118 11.42 14.99 1.44
CA ALA A 118 10.58 16.09 0.98
C ALA A 118 11.34 16.82 -0.14
N ILE A 119 10.90 16.57 -1.36
CA ILE A 119 11.56 17.01 -2.59
C ILE A 119 10.84 18.25 -3.09
N ASP A 120 11.57 19.28 -3.44
CA ASP A 120 11.00 20.48 -4.04
C ASP A 120 10.28 20.12 -5.33
N ARG A 121 9.02 20.51 -5.42
CA ARG A 121 8.10 20.10 -6.47
C ARG A 121 8.47 20.66 -7.85
N GLU A 122 9.08 21.84 -7.89
CA GLU A 122 9.46 22.54 -9.11
C GLU A 122 10.83 22.07 -9.63
N THR A 123 11.80 21.93 -8.71
CA THR A 123 13.20 21.68 -9.07
C THR A 123 13.64 20.24 -8.99
N GLY A 124 12.89 19.37 -8.29
CA GLY A 124 13.28 17.98 -8.06
C GLY A 124 14.47 17.81 -7.12
N THR A 125 14.72 18.74 -6.22
CA THR A 125 15.87 18.72 -5.31
C THR A 125 15.43 18.82 -3.85
N ILE A 126 16.34 18.46 -2.92
CA ILE A 126 16.17 18.72 -1.48
C ILE A 126 16.94 19.96 -1.01
N GLY A 127 17.41 20.81 -1.94
CA GLY A 127 18.27 21.97 -1.72
C GLY A 127 17.85 22.91 -0.57
N SER A 128 17.39 24.14 -0.88
CA SER A 128 17.04 25.13 0.16
C SER A 128 15.62 24.98 0.73
N THR A 129 14.70 24.36 -0.02
CA THR A 129 13.28 24.20 0.34
C THR A 129 12.93 22.80 0.78
N GLY A 130 13.57 21.77 0.19
CA GLY A 130 13.36 20.37 0.54
C GLY A 130 14.19 19.92 1.76
N TRP A 131 13.85 18.74 2.26
CA TRP A 131 14.53 18.12 3.39
C TRP A 131 14.44 16.59 3.35
N LYS A 132 15.26 15.91 4.19
CA LYS A 132 15.14 14.46 4.45
C LYS A 132 15.23 14.15 5.94
N GLN A 133 14.55 13.10 6.38
CA GLN A 133 14.59 12.63 7.76
C GLN A 133 14.74 11.10 7.81
N PRO A 134 15.69 10.59 8.62
CA PRO A 134 16.63 11.34 9.44
C PRO A 134 17.67 12.10 8.59
N ARG A 135 18.20 13.18 9.15
CA ARG A 135 19.27 13.99 8.52
C ARG A 135 20.61 13.25 8.58
N GLY A 136 21.50 13.55 7.65
CA GLY A 136 22.84 12.99 7.58
C GLY A 136 22.98 11.91 6.51
N GLU A 137 24.05 11.13 6.60
CA GLU A 137 24.30 10.01 5.68
C GLU A 137 23.27 8.89 5.91
N VAL A 138 22.92 8.16 4.85
CA VAL A 138 22.04 7.00 4.94
C VAL A 138 22.86 5.83 5.50
N GLU A 139 22.34 5.21 6.56
CA GLU A 139 22.92 4.00 7.16
C GLU A 139 22.24 2.77 6.57
N ASP A 140 22.99 1.73 6.22
CA ASP A 140 22.50 0.55 5.49
C ASP A 140 21.51 -0.32 6.29
N ASP A 141 21.37 -0.09 7.60
CA ASP A 141 20.53 -0.90 8.49
C ASP A 141 19.28 -0.16 9.01
N ARG A 142 18.91 0.96 8.41
CA ARG A 142 17.70 1.68 8.83
C ARG A 142 16.45 0.90 8.47
N PRO A 143 15.49 0.82 9.40
CA PRO A 143 14.21 0.16 9.12
C PRO A 143 13.45 0.85 7.98
N PRO A 144 13.00 0.09 6.97
CA PRO A 144 12.28 0.63 5.80
C PRO A 144 11.03 1.43 6.14
N LEU A 145 10.73 2.41 5.28
CA LEU A 145 9.45 3.11 5.23
C LEU A 145 8.65 2.60 4.02
N VAL A 146 7.80 1.60 4.23
CA VAL A 146 7.06 0.90 3.16
C VAL A 146 5.75 1.60 2.80
N GLY A 147 5.03 2.09 3.81
CA GLY A 147 3.72 2.74 3.63
C GLY A 147 3.82 4.12 3.00
N GLU A 148 2.72 4.58 2.39
CA GLU A 148 2.61 5.97 1.92
C GLU A 148 2.70 6.92 3.13
N PRO A 149 3.37 8.08 3.01
CA PRO A 149 3.24 9.13 4.01
C PRO A 149 1.82 9.72 4.01
N ALA A 150 1.44 10.38 5.10
CA ALA A 150 0.20 11.14 5.17
C ALA A 150 0.51 12.60 5.47
N LEU A 151 -0.03 13.51 4.67
CA LEU A 151 0.11 14.95 4.85
C LEU A 151 -1.19 15.52 5.41
N ASP A 152 -1.07 16.33 6.47
CA ASP A 152 -2.13 17.23 6.92
C ASP A 152 -1.72 18.69 6.66
N PRO A 153 -2.19 19.29 5.57
CA PRO A 153 -1.83 20.67 5.21
C PRO A 153 -2.31 21.68 6.26
N ALA A 154 -3.43 21.40 6.97
CA ALA A 154 -4.00 22.30 7.95
C ALA A 154 -3.09 22.48 9.18
N SER A 155 -2.45 21.41 9.64
CA SER A 155 -1.49 21.42 10.75
C SER A 155 -0.05 21.54 10.30
N ASN A 156 0.21 21.52 8.98
CA ASN A 156 1.55 21.48 8.39
C ASN A 156 2.38 20.29 8.91
N VAL A 157 1.81 19.08 8.90
CA VAL A 157 2.45 17.88 9.42
C VAL A 157 2.44 16.75 8.38
N VAL A 158 3.57 16.07 8.23
CA VAL A 158 3.68 14.82 7.50
C VAL A 158 3.97 13.68 8.48
N VAL A 159 3.29 12.53 8.29
CA VAL A 159 3.37 11.36 9.16
C VAL A 159 3.69 10.14 8.34
N VAL A 160 4.53 9.24 8.85
CA VAL A 160 4.89 7.98 8.18
C VAL A 160 5.10 6.85 9.19
N GLY A 161 4.67 5.64 8.84
CA GLY A 161 4.95 4.41 9.58
C GLY A 161 6.25 3.76 9.12
N SER A 162 6.91 3.03 10.02
CA SER A 162 8.18 2.34 9.79
C SER A 162 8.11 0.87 10.19
N GLU A 163 9.00 0.05 9.62
CA GLU A 163 9.18 -1.35 10.01
C GLU A 163 9.72 -1.54 11.43
N ASP A 164 10.29 -0.49 12.06
CA ASP A 164 10.68 -0.53 13.47
C ASP A 164 9.50 -0.39 14.45
N GLY A 165 8.28 -0.39 13.95
CA GLY A 165 7.07 -0.21 14.75
C GLY A 165 6.81 1.22 15.20
N LYS A 166 7.51 2.20 14.64
CA LYS A 166 7.32 3.60 15.00
C LYS A 166 6.53 4.37 13.95
N LEU A 167 5.71 5.28 14.46
CA LEU A 167 5.03 6.30 13.67
C LEU A 167 5.75 7.62 13.88
N TYR A 168 6.37 8.13 12.83
CA TYR A 168 7.09 9.40 12.84
C TYR A 168 6.20 10.53 12.35
N ALA A 169 6.38 11.72 12.94
CA ALA A 169 5.71 12.94 12.50
C ALA A 169 6.69 14.09 12.44
N PHE A 170 6.63 14.85 11.36
CA PHE A 170 7.52 15.99 11.11
C PHE A 170 6.71 17.21 10.70
N ASP A 171 7.25 18.39 10.97
CA ASP A 171 6.79 19.61 10.30
C ASP A 171 7.00 19.46 8.79
N ALA A 172 5.94 19.64 8.04
CA ALA A 172 5.95 19.35 6.61
C ALA A 172 6.89 20.27 5.82
N LYS A 173 7.05 21.55 6.24
CA LYS A 173 7.93 22.49 5.56
C LYS A 173 9.40 22.38 5.95
N THR A 174 9.68 22.11 7.24
CA THR A 174 11.04 22.18 7.77
C THR A 174 11.69 20.81 8.01
N GLY A 175 10.88 19.74 8.08
CA GLY A 175 11.31 18.41 8.46
C GLY A 175 11.67 18.27 9.93
N GLU A 176 11.40 19.27 10.77
CA GLU A 176 11.67 19.17 12.22
C GLU A 176 10.73 18.13 12.85
N PRO A 177 11.24 17.22 13.69
CA PRO A 177 10.41 16.25 14.41
C PRO A 177 9.34 16.95 15.28
N ARG A 178 8.14 16.42 15.26
CA ARG A 178 7.04 16.92 16.12
C ARG A 178 7.21 16.40 17.55
N GLU A 179 6.87 17.27 18.51
CA GLU A 179 6.86 16.90 19.92
C GLU A 179 5.93 15.71 20.18
N GLY A 180 6.37 14.79 21.05
CA GLY A 180 5.64 13.56 21.37
C GLY A 180 5.81 12.42 20.36
N PHE A 181 6.53 12.63 19.26
CA PHE A 181 6.86 11.58 18.29
C PHE A 181 8.36 11.21 18.33
N PRO A 182 8.70 9.96 17.92
CA PRO A 182 7.81 8.93 17.37
C PRO A 182 6.90 8.28 18.41
N PHE A 183 5.66 7.94 18.00
CA PHE A 183 4.80 6.99 18.71
C PHE A 183 5.28 5.58 18.43
N THR A 184 5.25 4.66 19.43
CA THR A 184 5.70 3.29 19.27
C THR A 184 4.54 2.30 19.38
N ALA A 185 4.28 1.53 18.33
CA ALA A 185 3.45 0.33 18.30
C ALA A 185 4.28 -0.90 18.71
N GLU A 186 3.64 -2.06 18.85
CA GLU A 186 4.32 -3.29 19.30
C GLU A 186 4.98 -4.07 18.15
N ASP A 187 4.70 -3.70 16.88
CA ASP A 187 5.25 -4.33 15.67
C ASP A 187 5.17 -3.35 14.48
N THR A 188 5.73 -3.74 13.36
CA THR A 188 5.81 -3.05 12.07
C THR A 188 4.54 -2.27 11.69
N ILE A 189 4.73 -1.06 11.14
CA ILE A 189 3.66 -0.20 10.61
C ILE A 189 3.84 -0.06 9.09
N TRP A 190 3.14 -0.89 8.30
CA TRP A 190 3.03 -0.75 6.84
C TRP A 190 1.81 0.06 6.41
N SER A 191 0.85 0.18 7.31
CA SER A 191 -0.38 0.91 7.03
C SER A 191 -0.08 2.37 6.70
N THR A 192 -0.64 2.87 5.60
CA THR A 192 -0.69 4.32 5.33
C THR A 192 -1.54 5.00 6.39
N PRO A 193 -1.01 5.95 7.17
CA PRO A 193 -1.80 6.66 8.17
C PRO A 193 -2.89 7.54 7.53
N VAL A 194 -3.97 7.80 8.28
CA VAL A 194 -5.00 8.78 7.90
C VAL A 194 -5.15 9.79 9.03
N ILE A 195 -5.17 11.07 8.68
CA ILE A 195 -5.29 12.16 9.65
C ILE A 195 -6.66 12.80 9.50
N GLN A 196 -7.40 12.91 10.60
CA GLN A 196 -8.64 13.66 10.65
C GLN A 196 -8.86 14.28 12.03
N ASP A 197 -9.26 15.55 12.05
CA ASP A 197 -9.59 16.29 13.28
C ASP A 197 -8.50 16.22 14.37
N GLY A 198 -7.22 16.28 13.96
CA GLY A 198 -6.06 16.22 14.84
C GLY A 198 -5.78 14.84 15.44
N VAL A 199 -6.30 13.77 14.83
CA VAL A 199 -6.05 12.39 15.22
C VAL A 199 -5.50 11.59 14.02
N ILE A 200 -4.48 10.79 14.29
CA ILE A 200 -3.86 9.88 13.31
C ILE A 200 -4.42 8.48 13.54
N TYR A 201 -4.93 7.86 12.48
CA TYR A 201 -5.45 6.49 12.49
C TYR A 201 -4.58 5.62 11.59
N PHE A 202 -4.13 4.46 12.09
CA PHE A 202 -3.31 3.52 11.34
C PHE A 202 -3.46 2.09 11.87
N GLY A 203 -3.02 1.12 11.08
CA GLY A 203 -2.92 -0.28 11.48
C GLY A 203 -1.46 -0.70 11.71
N SER A 204 -1.25 -1.81 12.41
CA SER A 204 0.06 -2.41 12.63
C SER A 204 0.01 -3.94 12.49
N HIS A 205 1.18 -4.54 12.30
CA HIS A 205 1.37 -5.98 12.30
C HIS A 205 1.12 -6.59 13.69
N ASP A 206 1.16 -5.80 14.76
CA ASP A 206 0.74 -6.21 16.12
C ASP A 206 -0.78 -6.46 16.25
N LYS A 207 -1.50 -6.37 15.11
CA LYS A 207 -2.94 -6.61 14.98
C LYS A 207 -3.84 -5.52 15.58
N HIS A 208 -3.30 -4.36 15.89
CA HIS A 208 -4.10 -3.25 16.38
C HIS A 208 -4.41 -2.22 15.30
N ILE A 209 -5.58 -1.61 15.45
CA ILE A 209 -5.93 -0.33 14.87
C ILE A 209 -5.69 0.72 15.93
N TYR A 210 -4.94 1.76 15.62
CA TYR A 210 -4.55 2.81 16.53
C TYR A 210 -5.21 4.15 16.21
N ALA A 211 -5.50 4.93 17.25
CA ALA A 211 -5.78 6.36 17.18
C ALA A 211 -4.82 7.11 18.10
N VAL A 212 -4.03 7.99 17.52
CA VAL A 212 -2.98 8.76 18.21
C VAL A 212 -3.22 10.24 18.00
N SER A 213 -3.05 11.04 19.03
CA SER A 213 -3.16 12.50 18.97
C SER A 213 -2.04 13.09 18.11
N LEU A 214 -2.38 13.87 17.09
CA LEU A 214 -1.41 14.57 16.25
C LEU A 214 -0.66 15.66 17.02
N ALA A 215 -1.26 16.21 18.07
CA ALA A 215 -0.71 17.33 18.82
C ALA A 215 0.50 16.94 19.70
N ASP A 216 0.47 15.74 20.27
CA ASP A 216 1.40 15.34 21.34
C ASP A 216 1.79 13.85 21.31
N GLY A 217 1.43 13.11 20.26
CA GLY A 217 1.74 11.69 20.12
C GLY A 217 1.07 10.77 21.14
N THR A 218 0.10 11.24 21.93
CA THR A 218 -0.54 10.42 22.95
C THR A 218 -1.55 9.45 22.36
N LEU A 219 -1.56 8.21 22.88
CA LEU A 219 -2.56 7.19 22.50
C LEU A 219 -3.95 7.61 22.97
N LYS A 220 -4.91 7.72 22.04
CA LYS A 220 -6.33 7.94 22.37
C LYS A 220 -7.03 6.62 22.63
N TRP A 221 -6.89 5.68 21.70
CA TRP A 221 -7.37 4.31 21.84
C TRP A 221 -6.62 3.37 20.89
N LYS A 222 -6.65 2.08 21.18
CA LYS A 222 -6.27 1.03 20.27
C LYS A 222 -7.30 -0.10 20.30
N PHE A 223 -7.53 -0.75 19.17
CA PHE A 223 -8.48 -1.85 19.03
C PHE A 223 -7.77 -3.09 18.48
N LEU A 224 -7.89 -4.22 19.18
CA LEU A 224 -7.28 -5.49 18.79
C LEU A 224 -8.18 -6.21 17.78
N THR A 225 -7.63 -6.56 16.62
CA THR A 225 -8.21 -7.45 15.61
C THR A 225 -7.66 -8.88 15.76
N GLY A 226 -8.13 -9.82 14.93
CA GLY A 226 -7.61 -11.19 14.94
C GLY A 226 -6.34 -11.39 14.08
N GLY A 227 -5.94 -10.45 13.27
CA GLY A 227 -4.80 -10.53 12.33
C GLY A 227 -4.15 -9.18 12.05
N VAL A 228 -3.09 -9.19 11.26
CA VAL A 228 -2.37 -7.99 10.81
C VAL A 228 -3.31 -6.96 10.18
N VAL A 229 -3.06 -5.68 10.41
CA VAL A 229 -3.75 -4.54 9.80
C VAL A 229 -2.74 -3.75 8.99
N ALA A 230 -2.55 -4.10 7.71
CA ALA A 230 -1.56 -3.49 6.82
C ALA A 230 -2.15 -2.39 5.91
N GLY A 231 -3.44 -2.46 5.62
CA GLY A 231 -4.10 -1.53 4.71
C GLY A 231 -4.35 -0.15 5.30
N ARG A 232 -4.51 0.84 4.42
CA ARG A 232 -4.90 2.20 4.80
C ARG A 232 -6.30 2.19 5.41
N PRO A 233 -6.53 2.70 6.63
CA PRO A 233 -7.86 2.90 7.18
C PRO A 233 -8.69 3.89 6.35
N LEU A 234 -10.01 3.69 6.31
CA LEU A 234 -10.95 4.66 5.76
C LEU A 234 -11.70 5.33 6.91
N ILE A 235 -11.71 6.66 6.92
CA ILE A 235 -12.64 7.38 7.79
C ILE A 235 -13.98 7.48 7.08
N PHE A 236 -14.99 6.88 7.68
CA PHE A 236 -16.35 6.90 7.17
C PHE A 236 -17.31 7.43 8.24
N ARG A 237 -17.63 8.72 8.15
CA ARG A 237 -18.47 9.44 9.12
C ARG A 237 -17.86 9.41 10.54
N ASP A 238 -18.49 8.66 11.44
CA ASP A 238 -18.12 8.48 12.85
C ASP A 238 -17.35 7.18 13.11
N MET A 239 -16.82 6.55 12.06
CA MET A 239 -16.14 5.27 12.14
C MET A 239 -14.80 5.26 11.40
N VAL A 240 -13.86 4.49 11.93
CA VAL A 240 -12.65 4.03 11.25
C VAL A 240 -12.94 2.65 10.69
N ILE A 241 -12.81 2.48 9.38
CA ILE A 241 -12.98 1.19 8.69
C ILE A 241 -11.59 0.65 8.35
N ALA A 242 -11.25 -0.53 8.83
CA ALA A 242 -9.97 -1.16 8.55
C ALA A 242 -10.11 -2.66 8.26
N GLY A 243 -9.37 -3.12 7.28
CA GLY A 243 -9.27 -4.53 6.92
C GLY A 243 -8.17 -5.24 7.71
N SER A 244 -8.36 -6.53 7.96
CA SER A 244 -7.40 -7.36 8.68
C SER A 244 -7.16 -8.69 7.96
N PHE A 245 -6.01 -9.31 8.26
CA PHE A 245 -5.65 -10.63 7.75
C PHE A 245 -6.42 -11.78 8.42
N ASP A 246 -7.26 -11.47 9.42
CA ASP A 246 -8.23 -12.43 9.95
C ASP A 246 -9.49 -12.56 9.08
N LYS A 247 -9.48 -12.01 7.87
CA LYS A 247 -10.56 -11.99 6.88
C LYS A 247 -11.73 -11.09 7.25
N LYS A 248 -11.55 -10.20 8.20
CA LYS A 248 -12.59 -9.28 8.62
C LYS A 248 -12.30 -7.84 8.23
N LEU A 249 -13.37 -7.13 7.94
CA LEU A 249 -13.41 -5.68 7.89
C LEU A 249 -14.06 -5.19 9.18
N TYR A 250 -13.38 -4.31 9.88
CA TYR A 250 -13.84 -3.75 11.15
C TYR A 250 -14.30 -2.31 10.98
N ALA A 251 -15.38 -1.95 11.67
CA ALA A 251 -15.79 -0.57 11.87
C ALA A 251 -15.69 -0.22 13.35
N ILE A 252 -14.86 0.73 13.65
CA ILE A 252 -14.52 1.17 15.01
C ILE A 252 -14.99 2.60 15.19
N ASN A 253 -15.67 2.87 16.30
CA ASN A 253 -16.12 4.22 16.64
C ASN A 253 -14.91 5.16 16.80
N ILE A 254 -14.92 6.27 16.07
CA ILE A 254 -13.79 7.20 16.00
C ILE A 254 -13.49 7.87 17.36
N LYS A 255 -14.48 7.97 18.26
CA LYS A 255 -14.35 8.70 19.52
C LYS A 255 -13.68 7.87 20.62
N ASP A 256 -14.05 6.60 20.72
CA ASP A 256 -13.72 5.78 21.89
C ASP A 256 -13.07 4.42 21.56
N GLY A 257 -12.92 4.10 20.27
CA GLY A 257 -12.33 2.83 19.83
C GLY A 257 -13.23 1.61 20.03
N SER A 258 -14.49 1.79 20.36
CA SER A 258 -15.44 0.67 20.47
C SER A 258 -15.82 0.11 19.11
N LYS A 259 -16.00 -1.22 19.02
CA LYS A 259 -16.43 -1.85 17.79
C LYS A 259 -17.89 -1.54 17.48
N SER A 260 -18.16 -0.93 16.32
CA SER A 260 -19.52 -0.71 15.82
C SER A 260 -20.06 -1.96 15.15
N TRP A 261 -19.28 -2.55 14.24
CA TRP A 261 -19.61 -3.81 13.56
C TRP A 261 -18.34 -4.46 13.00
N GLU A 262 -18.47 -5.71 12.58
CA GLU A 262 -17.48 -6.42 11.78
C GLU A 262 -18.18 -7.15 10.63
N PHE A 263 -17.48 -7.27 9.48
CA PHE A 263 -17.93 -8.04 8.33
C PHE A 263 -16.90 -9.12 8.01
N LEU A 264 -17.33 -10.36 7.80
CA LEU A 264 -16.47 -11.49 7.47
C LEU A 264 -16.46 -11.70 5.95
N GLY A 265 -15.29 -11.56 5.31
CA GLY A 265 -15.02 -11.96 3.94
C GLY A 265 -14.51 -13.39 3.83
N GLU A 266 -14.10 -13.79 2.64
CA GLU A 266 -13.60 -15.15 2.37
C GLU A 266 -12.07 -15.23 2.47
N ASN A 267 -11.35 -14.08 2.33
CA ASN A 267 -9.90 -13.96 2.48
C ASN A 267 -9.53 -12.60 3.08
N TRP A 268 -8.23 -12.27 3.14
CA TRP A 268 -7.67 -11.07 3.76
C TRP A 268 -8.15 -9.78 3.09
N PHE A 269 -8.44 -8.78 3.90
CA PHE A 269 -8.61 -7.41 3.45
C PHE A 269 -7.25 -6.69 3.55
N TRP A 270 -6.44 -6.84 2.50
CA TRP A 270 -5.11 -6.25 2.41
C TRP A 270 -5.18 -4.76 2.06
N ALA A 271 -5.90 -4.43 0.98
CA ALA A 271 -6.01 -3.07 0.49
C ALA A 271 -7.00 -2.24 1.33
N GLY A 272 -6.78 -0.94 1.37
CA GLY A 272 -7.71 -0.02 2.03
C GLY A 272 -9.06 0.05 1.31
N ALA A 273 -10.14 0.15 2.09
CA ALA A 273 -11.47 0.43 1.55
C ALA A 273 -11.60 1.88 1.08
N VAL A 274 -12.57 2.12 0.18
CA VAL A 274 -12.97 3.48 -0.26
C VAL A 274 -14.47 3.66 -0.12
N SER A 275 -14.96 4.90 -0.16
CA SER A 275 -16.40 5.18 -0.03
C SER A 275 -16.85 6.36 -0.86
N ASN A 276 -18.06 6.27 -1.39
CA ASN A 276 -18.78 7.39 -2.04
C ASN A 276 -19.63 8.22 -1.04
N GLY A 277 -19.40 8.07 0.28
CA GLY A 277 -20.16 8.73 1.35
C GLY A 277 -21.43 7.99 1.77
N ARG A 278 -21.91 7.02 0.98
CA ARG A 278 -23.09 6.18 1.27
C ARG A 278 -22.69 4.71 1.47
N THR A 279 -21.86 4.19 0.58
CA THR A 279 -21.44 2.80 0.50
C THR A 279 -19.95 2.71 0.72
N ILE A 280 -19.53 1.71 1.47
CA ILE A 280 -18.13 1.31 1.69
C ILE A 280 -17.82 0.21 0.68
N PHE A 281 -16.76 0.37 -0.10
CA PHE A 281 -16.27 -0.61 -1.05
C PHE A 281 -14.96 -1.18 -0.53
N ALA A 282 -14.97 -2.44 -0.14
CA ALA A 282 -13.85 -3.14 0.46
C ALA A 282 -13.32 -4.23 -0.50
N PRO A 283 -12.13 -4.05 -1.08
CA PRO A 283 -11.49 -5.07 -1.88
C PRO A 283 -10.88 -6.15 -0.99
N SER A 284 -10.87 -7.38 -1.47
CA SER A 284 -10.35 -8.53 -0.74
C SER A 284 -9.47 -9.42 -1.61
N MET A 285 -8.56 -10.15 -0.99
CA MET A 285 -7.70 -11.13 -1.65
C MET A 285 -8.45 -12.39 -2.12
N ASP A 286 -9.75 -12.52 -1.82
CA ASP A 286 -10.60 -13.54 -2.44
C ASP A 286 -11.09 -13.16 -3.86
N GLY A 287 -10.71 -11.99 -4.36
CA GLY A 287 -11.13 -11.47 -5.66
C GLY A 287 -12.40 -10.64 -5.62
N ASN A 288 -13.10 -10.59 -4.49
CA ASN A 288 -14.33 -9.83 -4.38
C ASN A 288 -14.09 -8.38 -3.98
N VAL A 289 -14.91 -7.50 -4.55
CA VAL A 289 -15.22 -6.20 -3.97
C VAL A 289 -16.54 -6.32 -3.21
N TYR A 290 -16.51 -6.08 -1.93
CA TYR A 290 -17.69 -6.07 -1.07
C TYR A 290 -18.20 -4.64 -0.94
N ALA A 291 -19.48 -4.40 -1.26
CA ALA A 291 -20.14 -3.14 -1.04
C ALA A 291 -21.04 -3.24 0.19
N LEU A 292 -20.71 -2.45 1.21
CA LEU A 292 -21.36 -2.49 2.50
C LEU A 292 -22.10 -1.16 2.76
N ASP A 293 -23.22 -1.24 3.45
CA ASP A 293 -23.89 -0.07 4.00
C ASP A 293 -23.20 0.44 5.28
N ARG A 294 -23.72 1.52 5.87
CA ARG A 294 -23.20 2.08 7.12
C ARG A 294 -23.21 1.08 8.29
N GLY A 295 -24.17 0.14 8.30
CA GLY A 295 -24.32 -0.86 9.34
C GLY A 295 -23.44 -2.10 9.15
N GLY A 296 -22.63 -2.15 8.08
CA GLY A 296 -21.82 -3.32 7.74
C GLY A 296 -22.62 -4.41 7.01
N ASN A 297 -23.85 -4.13 6.59
CA ASN A 297 -24.62 -5.11 5.85
C ASN A 297 -24.19 -5.13 4.39
N LEU A 298 -24.05 -6.34 3.83
CA LEU A 298 -23.71 -6.54 2.45
C LEU A 298 -24.84 -6.10 1.52
N ALA A 299 -24.58 -5.07 0.73
CA ALA A 299 -25.49 -4.65 -0.32
C ALA A 299 -25.27 -5.49 -1.59
N TRP A 300 -24.01 -5.69 -1.98
CA TRP A 300 -23.62 -6.55 -3.08
C TRP A 300 -22.12 -6.90 -2.99
N LYS A 301 -21.71 -7.94 -3.72
CA LYS A 301 -20.31 -8.23 -4.01
C LYS A 301 -20.12 -8.48 -5.49
N HIS A 302 -18.92 -8.24 -5.98
CA HIS A 302 -18.52 -8.53 -7.36
C HIS A 302 -17.16 -9.22 -7.35
N ASP A 303 -17.08 -10.39 -7.99
CA ASP A 303 -15.87 -11.17 -8.12
C ASP A 303 -15.14 -10.78 -9.41
N LEU A 304 -13.86 -10.38 -9.27
CA LEU A 304 -12.96 -10.09 -10.39
C LEU A 304 -12.23 -11.35 -10.88
N GLU A 305 -12.43 -12.49 -10.23
CA GLU A 305 -11.72 -13.75 -10.50
C GLU A 305 -10.19 -13.66 -10.29
N SER A 306 -9.73 -12.62 -9.61
CA SER A 306 -8.32 -12.34 -9.34
C SER A 306 -8.15 -11.63 -8.01
N PRO A 307 -7.16 -11.98 -7.16
CA PRO A 307 -6.91 -11.29 -5.91
C PRO A 307 -6.77 -9.79 -6.08
N ILE A 308 -7.36 -9.02 -5.16
CA ILE A 308 -7.29 -7.57 -5.16
C ILE A 308 -6.37 -7.11 -4.02
N VAL A 309 -5.19 -6.63 -4.38
CA VAL A 309 -4.20 -6.11 -3.43
C VAL A 309 -4.02 -4.60 -3.54
N SER A 310 -4.42 -4.02 -4.66
CA SER A 310 -4.39 -2.59 -4.91
C SER A 310 -5.61 -1.88 -4.30
N ARG A 311 -5.39 -0.69 -3.73
CA ARG A 311 -6.52 0.13 -3.26
C ARG A 311 -7.31 0.66 -4.47
N PRO A 312 -8.63 0.47 -4.50
CA PRO A 312 -9.47 1.00 -5.57
C PRO A 312 -9.54 2.52 -5.54
N VAL A 313 -10.04 3.09 -6.64
CA VAL A 313 -10.29 4.53 -6.73
C VAL A 313 -11.72 4.79 -7.22
N LEU A 314 -12.36 5.82 -6.66
CA LEU A 314 -13.63 6.33 -7.13
C LEU A 314 -13.41 7.49 -8.09
N ILE A 315 -14.04 7.40 -9.25
CA ILE A 315 -14.14 8.47 -10.24
C ILE A 315 -15.62 8.78 -10.51
N PRO A 316 -15.97 9.87 -11.17
CA PRO A 316 -17.37 10.18 -11.47
C PRO A 316 -18.11 9.09 -12.23
N ALA A 317 -17.38 8.26 -13.02
CA ALA A 317 -17.97 7.16 -13.77
C ALA A 317 -18.28 5.91 -12.92
N GLY A 318 -17.69 5.75 -11.73
CA GLY A 318 -17.89 4.59 -10.86
C GLY A 318 -16.65 4.24 -10.04
N LEU A 319 -16.59 2.99 -9.58
CA LEU A 319 -15.46 2.42 -8.83
C LEU A 319 -14.51 1.71 -9.80
N VAL A 320 -13.26 2.11 -9.80
CA VAL A 320 -12.20 1.43 -10.56
C VAL A 320 -11.43 0.52 -9.63
N VAL A 321 -11.32 -0.74 -10.01
CA VAL A 321 -10.62 -1.79 -9.27
C VAL A 321 -9.65 -2.50 -10.21
N ALA A 322 -8.50 -2.89 -9.70
CA ALA A 322 -7.54 -3.70 -10.43
C ALA A 322 -7.31 -5.05 -9.71
N GLY A 323 -7.42 -6.14 -10.46
CA GLY A 323 -6.97 -7.46 -10.03
C GLY A 323 -5.46 -7.63 -10.23
N LYS A 324 -4.86 -8.59 -9.53
CA LYS A 324 -3.44 -8.97 -9.76
C LYS A 324 -3.17 -9.42 -11.20
N ASP A 325 -4.19 -9.89 -11.91
CA ASP A 325 -4.14 -10.36 -13.30
C ASP A 325 -4.10 -9.23 -14.35
N ALA A 326 -3.67 -8.05 -13.97
CA ALA A 326 -3.53 -6.89 -14.86
C ALA A 326 -4.85 -6.36 -15.46
N LYS A 327 -6.00 -6.82 -14.97
CA LYS A 327 -7.29 -6.33 -15.45
C LYS A 327 -7.81 -5.18 -14.59
N ILE A 328 -8.16 -4.10 -15.25
CA ILE A 328 -8.76 -2.92 -14.63
C ILE A 328 -10.25 -2.91 -14.94
N THR A 329 -11.06 -2.94 -13.91
CA THR A 329 -12.51 -3.05 -14.01
C THR A 329 -13.18 -1.79 -13.48
N LEU A 330 -14.05 -1.19 -14.32
CA LEU A 330 -14.96 -0.12 -13.89
C LEU A 330 -16.30 -0.72 -13.47
N LEU A 331 -16.67 -0.53 -12.23
CA LEU A 331 -17.93 -0.98 -11.65
C LEU A 331 -18.90 0.19 -11.46
N ASP A 332 -20.16 -0.03 -11.84
CA ASP A 332 -21.24 0.92 -11.55
C ASP A 332 -21.62 0.87 -10.07
N THR A 333 -21.47 1.99 -9.38
CA THR A 333 -21.81 2.13 -7.96
C THR A 333 -23.23 2.63 -7.72
N SER A 334 -23.95 3.03 -8.76
CA SER A 334 -25.32 3.56 -8.66
C SER A 334 -26.39 2.49 -8.54
N LEU A 335 -26.07 1.26 -8.98
CA LEU A 335 -27.02 0.15 -8.98
C LEU A 335 -27.16 -0.45 -7.58
N ALA A 336 -28.36 -0.39 -7.03
CA ALA A 336 -28.67 -0.89 -5.68
C ALA A 336 -29.00 -2.39 -5.64
N GLU A 337 -29.34 -3.02 -6.79
CA GLU A 337 -29.88 -4.37 -6.84
C GLU A 337 -28.83 -5.43 -7.19
N VAL A 338 -28.98 -6.61 -6.58
CA VAL A 338 -28.21 -7.81 -6.88
C VAL A 338 -28.63 -8.35 -8.26
N GLY A 339 -27.65 -8.65 -9.14
CA GLY A 339 -27.90 -9.30 -10.43
C GLY A 339 -27.92 -8.38 -11.65
N LEU A 340 -27.80 -7.05 -11.49
CA LEU A 340 -27.59 -6.16 -12.61
C LEU A 340 -26.13 -6.20 -13.07
N GLN A 341 -25.89 -6.02 -14.35
CA GLN A 341 -24.54 -5.98 -14.92
C GLN A 341 -23.81 -4.73 -14.43
N ARG A 342 -22.97 -4.89 -13.38
CA ARG A 342 -22.22 -3.79 -12.76
C ARG A 342 -20.97 -3.40 -13.52
N VAL A 343 -20.42 -4.33 -14.30
CA VAL A 343 -19.22 -4.08 -15.08
C VAL A 343 -19.55 -3.17 -16.24
N ARG A 344 -18.98 -1.97 -16.25
CA ARG A 344 -19.08 -1.02 -17.37
C ARG A 344 -17.98 -1.25 -18.39
N SER A 345 -16.79 -1.55 -17.93
CA SER A 345 -15.65 -1.87 -18.79
C SER A 345 -14.61 -2.71 -18.07
N VAL A 346 -13.89 -3.53 -18.81
CA VAL A 346 -12.69 -4.24 -18.35
C VAL A 346 -11.58 -3.93 -19.35
N ARG A 347 -10.41 -3.57 -18.86
CA ARG A 347 -9.21 -3.31 -19.66
C ARG A 347 -8.06 -4.15 -19.15
N PRO A 348 -7.62 -5.16 -19.90
CA PRO A 348 -6.35 -5.82 -19.64
C PRO A 348 -5.20 -4.85 -19.98
N LEU A 349 -4.14 -4.86 -19.18
CA LEU A 349 -2.89 -4.25 -19.57
C LEU A 349 -2.13 -5.19 -20.52
N ALA A 350 -1.35 -4.62 -21.45
CA ALA A 350 -0.47 -5.41 -22.27
C ALA A 350 0.58 -6.12 -21.41
N ASP A 351 0.95 -7.33 -21.80
CA ASP A 351 1.95 -8.18 -21.14
C ASP A 351 1.59 -8.66 -19.73
N ASP A 352 0.33 -8.48 -19.31
CA ASP A 352 -0.24 -8.96 -18.04
C ASP A 352 0.62 -8.68 -16.78
N PRO A 353 1.15 -7.44 -16.58
CA PRO A 353 1.96 -7.14 -15.40
C PRO A 353 1.10 -7.11 -14.14
N GLU A 354 1.56 -7.67 -13.04
CA GLU A 354 0.83 -7.58 -11.75
C GLU A 354 0.63 -6.13 -11.31
N ILE A 355 -0.59 -5.81 -10.87
CA ILE A 355 -0.94 -4.50 -10.31
C ILE A 355 -0.97 -4.62 -8.80
N LEU A 356 0.03 -4.04 -8.14
CA LEU A 356 0.22 -4.09 -6.70
C LEU A 356 0.10 -2.70 -6.06
N ALA A 357 0.45 -1.64 -6.81
CA ALA A 357 0.36 -0.27 -6.33
C ALA A 357 -1.11 0.19 -6.17
N PRO A 358 -1.40 1.10 -5.23
CA PRO A 358 -2.68 1.77 -5.18
C PRO A 358 -3.00 2.49 -6.50
N LEU A 359 -4.27 2.45 -6.90
CA LEU A 359 -4.75 3.26 -8.02
C LEU A 359 -4.87 4.71 -7.59
N SER A 360 -4.52 5.65 -8.46
CA SER A 360 -4.70 7.08 -8.26
C SER A 360 -5.59 7.68 -9.35
N ALA A 361 -6.45 8.63 -8.98
CA ALA A 361 -7.26 9.36 -9.94
C ALA A 361 -6.57 10.70 -10.29
N VAL A 362 -6.55 11.02 -11.57
CA VAL A 362 -6.12 12.33 -12.08
C VAL A 362 -7.14 12.77 -13.11
N ASP A 363 -7.89 13.82 -12.81
CA ASP A 363 -9.01 14.29 -13.61
C ASP A 363 -10.04 13.17 -13.90
N GLU A 364 -10.27 12.83 -15.17
CA GLU A 364 -11.15 11.74 -15.60
C GLU A 364 -10.40 10.43 -15.90
N SER A 365 -9.10 10.39 -15.59
CA SER A 365 -8.19 9.27 -15.83
C SER A 365 -7.79 8.61 -14.52
N ILE A 366 -7.21 7.42 -14.64
CA ILE A 366 -6.52 6.76 -13.53
C ILE A 366 -5.04 6.56 -13.85
N LEU A 367 -4.22 6.60 -12.82
CA LEU A 367 -2.83 6.18 -12.86
C LEU A 367 -2.72 4.78 -12.28
N VAL A 368 -2.02 3.93 -13.00
CA VAL A 368 -1.79 2.53 -12.65
C VAL A 368 -0.29 2.28 -12.70
N GLY A 369 0.30 2.01 -11.54
CA GLY A 369 1.65 1.49 -11.47
C GLY A 369 1.64 -0.04 -11.50
N ALA A 370 2.55 -0.65 -12.22
CA ALA A 370 2.61 -2.09 -12.39
C ALA A 370 4.02 -2.64 -12.10
N GLN A 371 4.10 -3.96 -11.90
CA GLN A 371 5.33 -4.66 -11.53
C GLN A 371 6.40 -4.63 -12.64
N ASP A 372 5.99 -4.38 -13.88
CA ASP A 372 6.87 -4.21 -15.04
C ASP A 372 7.60 -2.84 -15.07
N ASN A 373 7.56 -2.10 -13.97
CA ASN A 373 8.12 -0.74 -13.82
C ASN A 373 7.44 0.31 -14.70
N THR A 374 6.23 0.05 -15.18
CA THR A 374 5.49 1.03 -15.95
C THR A 374 4.46 1.75 -15.10
N VAL A 375 4.23 3.01 -15.43
CA VAL A 375 3.06 3.78 -14.99
C VAL A 375 2.24 4.12 -16.21
N ARG A 376 0.95 3.83 -16.12
CA ARG A 376 0.02 4.04 -17.21
C ARG A 376 -1.07 5.00 -16.78
N ARG A 377 -1.37 5.99 -17.61
CA ARG A 377 -2.57 6.82 -17.50
C ARG A 377 -3.65 6.25 -18.40
N ILE A 378 -4.80 5.94 -17.85
CA ILE A 378 -5.89 5.29 -18.55
C ILE A 378 -7.15 6.15 -18.45
N GLU A 379 -7.68 6.59 -19.58
CA GLU A 379 -9.00 7.17 -19.65
C GLU A 379 -10.05 6.07 -19.62
N ILE A 380 -10.94 6.11 -18.63
CA ILE A 380 -11.90 5.01 -18.40
C ILE A 380 -13.16 5.14 -19.26
N ARG A 381 -13.55 6.36 -19.71
CA ARG A 381 -14.81 6.60 -20.42
C ARG A 381 -14.84 6.17 -21.88
N ALA A 382 -13.68 6.12 -22.54
CA ALA A 382 -13.62 5.80 -23.97
C ALA A 382 -13.21 4.34 -24.20
N SER A 383 -13.97 3.61 -25.00
CA SER A 383 -13.68 2.20 -25.31
C SER A 383 -12.36 1.98 -26.08
N GLN A 384 -11.75 3.02 -26.59
CA GLN A 384 -10.48 3.05 -27.31
C GLN A 384 -9.61 4.28 -26.95
N ALA A 385 -9.76 4.82 -25.75
CA ALA A 385 -8.96 5.98 -25.33
C ALA A 385 -7.48 5.63 -25.31
N PRO A 386 -6.61 6.59 -25.63
CA PRO A 386 -5.19 6.39 -25.56
C PRO A 386 -4.79 5.99 -24.14
N MET A 387 -4.00 4.96 -24.06
CA MET A 387 -3.32 4.54 -22.85
C MET A 387 -1.92 5.12 -22.93
N TRP A 388 -1.65 6.08 -22.07
CA TRP A 388 -0.30 6.62 -21.93
C TRP A 388 0.50 5.70 -21.04
N CYS A 389 1.72 5.39 -21.45
CA CYS A 389 2.62 4.52 -20.72
C CYS A 389 3.96 5.20 -20.53
N PHE A 390 4.49 5.10 -19.32
CA PHE A 390 5.81 5.56 -18.95
C PHE A 390 6.57 4.42 -18.30
N ASP A 391 7.74 4.07 -18.84
CA ASP A 391 8.65 3.09 -18.27
C ASP A 391 9.65 3.79 -17.34
N THR A 392 9.60 3.47 -16.05
CA THR A 392 10.47 4.09 -15.04
C THR A 392 11.93 3.64 -15.13
N ASP A 393 12.21 2.56 -15.87
CA ASP A 393 13.55 2.00 -16.05
C ASP A 393 14.22 2.52 -17.32
N SER A 394 13.45 3.06 -18.26
CA SER A 394 14.01 3.56 -19.51
C SER A 394 14.48 5.02 -19.36
N GLU A 395 15.62 5.34 -20.00
CA GLU A 395 16.11 6.73 -20.06
C GLU A 395 15.11 7.69 -20.71
N ASN A 396 14.36 7.20 -21.68
CA ASN A 396 13.41 7.99 -22.48
C ASN A 396 11.97 7.90 -21.96
N GLY A 397 11.70 7.09 -20.93
CA GLY A 397 10.37 6.92 -20.36
C GLY A 397 9.34 6.26 -21.29
N ARG A 398 9.72 5.78 -22.46
CA ARG A 398 8.79 5.16 -23.44
C ARG A 398 8.64 3.68 -23.15
N CYS A 399 7.40 3.23 -23.07
CA CYS A 399 7.12 1.78 -23.09
C CYS A 399 7.33 1.22 -24.50
N ASN A 400 7.97 0.05 -24.58
CA ASN A 400 8.20 -0.66 -25.82
C ASN A 400 6.93 -1.34 -26.34
#